data_fd97ce1a938b33e4ce75efcefee18f7c
#
_entry.id   fd97ce1a938b33e4ce75efcefee18f7c
#
_cell.length_a   1.000
_cell.length_b   1.000
_cell.length_c   1.000
_cell.angle_alpha   90.00
_cell.angle_beta   90.00
_cell.angle_gamma   90.00
#
_symmetry.space_group_name_H-M   'P 1'
#
loop_
_entity.id
_entity.type
_entity.pdbx_description
1 polymer ?
#
loop_
_entity_poly.entity_id
_entity_poly.type
_entity_poly.pdbx_seq_one_letter_code
_entity_poly.pdbx_strand_id
1 'polypeptide(L)'
;MVTDDRLTATIKEHVRKRHEANDKQFLFGAERVDLRRVDHLKVEARKRDFVFCVDEPRDRGGTDQAPNPLAYFVAGAASCLINQFLTDAIYRGVTLEGVEMVARAHFDRRMGGAFKEVVYDLKLTSPASKEDIVSLAKEAEEMCYAHQTLRKAGVKMTTNILLNGKPVGRSQK
;
A
#
# COMPACT_ATOMS: atom_id res chain seq x y z
N MET A 1 -5.79 18.52 -7.89
CA MET A 1 -6.20 18.15 -6.51
C MET A 1 -6.02 19.38 -5.64
N VAL A 2 -7.11 19.91 -5.07
CA VAL A 2 -7.01 21.01 -4.08
C VAL A 2 -6.40 20.40 -2.82
N THR A 3 -5.13 20.64 -2.58
CA THR A 3 -4.49 20.25 -1.32
C THR A 3 -4.97 21.23 -0.25
N ASP A 4 -5.67 20.70 0.76
CA ASP A 4 -5.92 21.45 1.98
C ASP A 4 -4.56 21.80 2.62
N ASP A 5 -4.23 23.09 2.69
CA ASP A 5 -2.94 23.57 3.21
C ASP A 5 -2.67 23.05 4.63
N ARG A 6 -3.74 22.85 5.42
CA ARG A 6 -3.67 22.30 6.77
C ARG A 6 -3.22 20.83 6.76
N LEU A 7 -3.79 20.00 5.87
CA LEU A 7 -3.37 18.61 5.71
C LEU A 7 -1.95 18.52 5.17
N THR A 8 -1.59 19.36 4.22
CA THR A 8 -0.24 19.46 3.69
C THR A 8 0.78 19.79 4.80
N ALA A 9 0.50 20.77 5.66
CA ALA A 9 1.34 21.11 6.80
C ALA A 9 1.46 19.95 7.79
N THR A 10 0.36 19.25 8.07
CA THR A 10 0.34 18.06 8.95
C THR A 10 1.21 16.94 8.40
N ILE A 11 1.13 16.66 7.11
CA ILE A 11 1.96 15.64 6.44
C ILE A 11 3.44 16.01 6.52
N LYS A 12 3.79 17.26 6.19
CA LYS A 12 5.18 17.73 6.25
C LYS A 12 5.77 17.61 7.65
N GLU A 13 5.00 18.00 8.66
CA GLU A 13 5.44 17.88 10.07
C GLU A 13 5.60 16.41 10.50
N HIS A 14 4.68 15.54 10.09
CA HIS A 14 4.77 14.10 10.36
C HIS A 14 6.03 13.48 9.73
N VAL A 15 6.32 13.80 8.47
CA VAL A 15 7.52 13.29 7.77
C VAL A 15 8.78 13.84 8.42
N ARG A 16 8.81 15.15 8.74
CA ARG A 16 9.94 15.78 9.45
C ARG A 16 10.25 15.05 10.76
N LYS A 17 9.23 14.86 11.61
CA LYS A 17 9.39 14.11 12.87
C LYS A 17 9.92 12.71 12.66
N ARG A 18 9.47 12.01 11.63
CA ARG A 18 9.95 10.66 11.31
C ARG A 18 11.42 10.64 10.87
N HIS A 19 11.88 11.65 10.11
CA HIS A 19 13.28 11.77 9.70
C HIS A 19 14.20 12.22 10.82
N GLU A 20 13.70 13.07 11.72
CA GLU A 20 14.46 13.59 12.87
C GLU A 20 14.44 12.65 14.08
N ALA A 21 13.53 11.66 14.06
CA ALA A 21 13.29 10.82 15.23
C ALA A 21 14.43 9.84 15.52
N ASN A 22 15.29 10.26 16.44
CA ASN A 22 15.93 9.38 17.42
C ASN A 22 14.90 8.91 18.49
N ASP A 23 13.62 9.22 18.32
CA ASP A 23 12.60 9.02 19.35
C ASP A 23 12.06 7.60 19.29
N LYS A 24 12.28 6.85 20.37
CA LYS A 24 11.79 5.47 20.54
C LYS A 24 10.28 5.34 20.33
N GLN A 25 9.52 6.39 20.50
CA GLN A 25 8.06 6.42 20.31
C GLN A 25 7.65 6.18 18.85
N PHE A 26 8.49 6.54 17.88
CA PHE A 26 8.26 6.27 16.44
C PHE A 26 8.82 4.92 15.97
N LEU A 27 9.60 4.24 16.81
CA LEU A 27 10.25 2.96 16.47
C LEU A 27 9.34 1.75 16.70
N PHE A 28 8.31 1.89 17.54
CA PHE A 28 7.41 0.80 17.89
C PHE A 28 5.96 1.24 17.70
N GLY A 29 5.23 0.48 16.94
CA GLY A 29 3.81 0.66 16.70
C GLY A 29 3.09 -0.67 16.64
N ALA A 30 1.79 -0.65 16.93
CA ALA A 30 0.91 -1.81 16.79
C ALA A 30 -0.36 -1.40 16.06
N GLU A 31 -0.77 -2.23 15.11
CA GLU A 31 -2.09 -2.14 14.49
C GLU A 31 -3.00 -3.22 15.07
N ARG A 32 -4.18 -2.81 15.53
CA ARG A 32 -5.18 -3.72 16.08
C ARG A 32 -6.46 -3.62 15.26
N VAL A 33 -6.98 -4.77 14.86
CA VAL A 33 -8.30 -4.95 14.26
C VAL A 33 -9.02 -6.02 15.05
N ASP A 34 -10.22 -5.74 15.48
CA ASP A 34 -11.08 -6.72 16.16
C ASP A 34 -11.93 -7.43 15.11
N LEU A 35 -11.97 -8.77 15.15
CA LEU A 35 -12.69 -9.58 14.17
C LEU A 35 -13.75 -10.44 14.86
N ARG A 36 -14.91 -10.55 14.24
CA ARG A 36 -16.02 -11.37 14.70
C ARG A 36 -16.67 -12.11 13.55
N ARG A 37 -16.82 -13.44 13.67
CA ARG A 37 -17.62 -14.21 12.70
C ARG A 37 -19.08 -13.77 12.78
N VAL A 38 -19.69 -13.51 11.63
CA VAL A 38 -21.09 -13.09 11.51
C VAL A 38 -21.96 -14.22 11.00
N ASP A 39 -21.51 -14.88 9.91
CA ASP A 39 -22.23 -15.96 9.26
C ASP A 39 -21.26 -16.81 8.43
N HIS A 40 -21.47 -18.13 8.34
CA HIS A 40 -20.64 -19.05 7.56
C HIS A 40 -19.13 -18.69 7.63
N LEU A 41 -18.55 -18.21 6.54
CA LEU A 41 -17.17 -17.73 6.45
C LEU A 41 -17.08 -16.19 6.49
N LYS A 42 -18.22 -15.51 6.66
CA LYS A 42 -18.27 -14.05 6.73
C LYS A 42 -17.82 -13.55 8.09
N VAL A 43 -16.87 -12.63 8.06
CA VAL A 43 -16.28 -12.00 9.25
C VAL A 43 -16.48 -10.49 9.17
N GLU A 44 -16.95 -9.90 10.26
CA GLU A 44 -16.93 -8.47 10.48
C GLU A 44 -15.60 -8.07 11.11
N ALA A 45 -14.95 -7.06 10.55
CA ALA A 45 -13.74 -6.46 11.07
C ALA A 45 -14.01 -5.02 11.50
N ARG A 46 -13.45 -4.63 12.66
CA ARG A 46 -13.61 -3.29 13.24
C ARG A 46 -12.26 -2.68 13.58
N LYS A 47 -12.06 -1.45 13.12
CA LYS A 47 -10.95 -0.59 13.53
C LYS A 47 -11.52 0.77 13.94
N ARG A 48 -11.52 1.09 15.22
CA ARG A 48 -12.20 2.28 15.78
C ARG A 48 -13.70 2.29 15.38
N ASP A 49 -14.15 3.34 14.70
CA ASP A 49 -15.53 3.48 14.21
C ASP A 49 -15.73 2.89 12.80
N PHE A 50 -14.65 2.44 12.15
CA PHE A 50 -14.75 1.82 10.84
C PHE A 50 -15.09 0.35 10.95
N VAL A 51 -16.09 -0.07 10.19
CA VAL A 51 -16.53 -1.46 10.08
C VAL A 51 -16.48 -1.88 8.61
N PHE A 52 -15.92 -3.05 8.36
CA PHE A 52 -15.92 -3.67 7.05
C PHE A 52 -16.12 -5.18 7.17
N CYS A 53 -16.58 -5.80 6.09
CA CYS A 53 -16.80 -7.23 6.04
C CYS A 53 -15.77 -7.91 5.14
N VAL A 54 -15.44 -9.13 5.50
CA VAL A 54 -14.61 -10.06 4.73
C VAL A 54 -15.42 -11.32 4.52
N ASP A 55 -15.46 -11.86 3.30
CA ASP A 55 -16.24 -13.06 3.00
C ASP A 55 -15.49 -13.90 1.94
N GLU A 56 -15.95 -15.11 1.71
CA GLU A 56 -15.45 -15.95 0.62
C GLU A 56 -16.51 -16.06 -0.49
N PRO A 57 -16.10 -16.35 -1.75
CA PRO A 57 -17.01 -16.68 -2.82
C PRO A 57 -17.87 -17.92 -2.50
N ARG A 58 -19.02 -18.02 -3.15
CA ARG A 58 -19.98 -19.13 -2.92
C ARG A 58 -19.39 -20.50 -3.19
N ASP A 59 -18.56 -20.64 -4.23
CA ASP A 59 -17.86 -21.88 -4.57
C ASP A 59 -16.82 -22.31 -3.53
N ARG A 60 -16.51 -21.45 -2.56
CA ARG A 60 -15.65 -21.73 -1.40
C ARG A 60 -16.40 -21.78 -0.06
N GLY A 61 -17.72 -21.75 -0.11
CA GLY A 61 -18.58 -21.84 1.07
C GLY A 61 -18.86 -20.51 1.76
N GLY A 62 -18.56 -19.37 1.12
CA GLY A 62 -18.96 -18.05 1.55
C GLY A 62 -20.32 -17.62 1.01
N THR A 63 -20.71 -16.38 1.29
CA THR A 63 -21.95 -15.78 0.81
C THR A 63 -21.76 -14.77 -0.32
N ASP A 64 -20.49 -14.46 -0.65
CA ASP A 64 -20.08 -13.52 -1.73
C ASP A 64 -20.63 -12.10 -1.53
N GLN A 65 -20.62 -11.63 -0.27
CA GLN A 65 -21.13 -10.31 0.11
C GLN A 65 -20.00 -9.30 0.42
N ALA A 66 -18.75 -9.74 0.37
CA ALA A 66 -17.58 -8.89 0.57
C ALA A 66 -16.35 -9.51 -0.12
N PRO A 67 -15.29 -8.72 -0.37
CA PRO A 67 -14.03 -9.25 -0.86
C PRO A 67 -13.44 -10.30 0.07
N ASN A 68 -12.71 -11.26 -0.50
CA ASN A 68 -12.05 -12.30 0.28
C ASN A 68 -10.82 -11.78 1.06
N PRO A 69 -10.33 -12.54 2.06
CA PRO A 69 -9.20 -12.11 2.89
C PRO A 69 -7.94 -11.73 2.11
N LEU A 70 -7.62 -12.46 1.04
CA LEU A 70 -6.44 -12.16 0.23
C LEU A 70 -6.58 -10.86 -0.56
N ALA A 71 -7.79 -10.50 -0.99
CA ALA A 71 -8.05 -9.22 -1.64
C ALA A 71 -7.78 -8.04 -0.68
N TYR A 72 -8.22 -8.15 0.56
CA TYR A 72 -7.91 -7.15 1.60
C TYR A 72 -6.42 -7.06 1.91
N PHE A 73 -5.74 -8.20 2.00
CA PHE A 73 -4.30 -8.23 2.22
C PHE A 73 -3.53 -7.51 1.11
N VAL A 74 -3.85 -7.81 -0.16
CA VAL A 74 -3.22 -7.18 -1.32
C VAL A 74 -3.57 -5.70 -1.40
N ALA A 75 -4.84 -5.34 -1.17
CA ALA A 75 -5.29 -3.95 -1.14
C ALA A 75 -4.60 -3.16 -0.02
N GLY A 76 -4.46 -3.74 1.18
CA GLY A 76 -3.74 -3.12 2.29
C GLY A 76 -2.26 -2.87 1.98
N ALA A 77 -1.59 -3.86 1.38
CA ALA A 77 -0.19 -3.72 0.98
C ALA A 77 -0.01 -2.65 -0.12
N ALA A 78 -0.88 -2.64 -1.14
CA ALA A 78 -0.85 -1.68 -2.23
C ALA A 78 -1.16 -0.25 -1.76
N SER A 79 -2.21 -0.07 -0.95
CA SER A 79 -2.59 1.24 -0.41
C SER A 79 -1.52 1.79 0.54
N CYS A 80 -0.84 0.95 1.30
CA CYS A 80 0.29 1.35 2.13
C CYS A 80 1.42 1.97 1.27
N LEU A 81 1.76 1.35 0.13
CA LEU A 81 2.77 1.88 -0.79
C LEU A 81 2.31 3.18 -1.46
N ILE A 82 1.05 3.26 -1.93
CA ILE A 82 0.50 4.50 -2.50
C ILE A 82 0.53 5.63 -1.47
N ASN A 83 0.07 5.38 -0.25
CA ASN A 83 0.05 6.40 0.80
C ASN A 83 1.46 6.90 1.15
N GLN A 84 2.45 6.00 1.18
CA GLN A 84 3.83 6.39 1.38
C GLN A 84 4.33 7.26 0.22
N PHE A 85 4.07 6.86 -1.03
CA PHE A 85 4.44 7.61 -2.22
C PHE A 85 3.80 9.02 -2.24
N LEU A 86 2.51 9.12 -1.91
CA LEU A 86 1.79 10.40 -1.81
C LEU A 86 2.37 11.29 -0.69
N THR A 87 2.68 10.69 0.45
CA THR A 87 3.28 11.39 1.60
C THR A 87 4.63 12.00 1.23
N ASP A 88 5.49 11.23 0.58
CA ASP A 88 6.83 11.68 0.17
C ASP A 88 6.74 12.73 -0.96
N ALA A 89 5.80 12.57 -1.91
CA ALA A 89 5.54 13.57 -2.96
C ALA A 89 5.12 14.93 -2.36
N ILE A 90 4.18 14.93 -1.40
CA ILE A 90 3.74 16.14 -0.71
C ILE A 90 4.89 16.78 0.07
N TYR A 91 5.68 15.98 0.77
CA TYR A 91 6.83 16.48 1.53
C TYR A 91 7.86 17.16 0.62
N ARG A 92 8.17 16.55 -0.53
CA ARG A 92 9.12 17.08 -1.52
C ARG A 92 8.53 18.16 -2.44
N GLY A 93 7.24 18.46 -2.35
CA GLY A 93 6.56 19.43 -3.22
C GLY A 93 6.39 18.95 -4.66
N VAL A 94 6.38 17.65 -4.90
CA VAL A 94 6.13 17.05 -6.22
C VAL A 94 4.63 17.00 -6.48
N THR A 95 4.18 17.63 -7.56
CA THR A 95 2.76 17.64 -7.94
C THR A 95 2.37 16.32 -8.60
N LEU A 96 1.33 15.67 -8.07
CA LEU A 96 0.70 14.48 -8.65
C LEU A 96 -0.76 14.81 -8.97
N GLU A 97 -1.14 14.74 -10.25
CA GLU A 97 -2.49 15.01 -10.73
C GLU A 97 -3.36 13.75 -10.71
N GLY A 98 -2.76 12.59 -10.96
CA GLY A 98 -3.41 11.30 -10.91
C GLY A 98 -2.48 10.20 -10.41
N VAL A 99 -3.02 9.29 -9.58
CA VAL A 99 -2.33 8.11 -9.07
C VAL A 99 -3.30 6.93 -9.11
N GLU A 100 -2.93 5.92 -9.88
CA GLU A 100 -3.65 4.65 -9.96
C GLU A 100 -2.65 3.49 -9.77
N MET A 101 -3.11 2.42 -9.17
CA MET A 101 -2.30 1.21 -9.03
C MET A 101 -3.13 -0.04 -9.28
N VAL A 102 -2.58 -0.96 -10.06
CA VAL A 102 -3.03 -2.35 -10.10
C VAL A 102 -2.02 -3.20 -9.34
N ALA A 103 -2.50 -3.92 -8.33
CA ALA A 103 -1.68 -4.82 -7.55
C ALA A 103 -2.06 -6.28 -7.83
N ARG A 104 -1.07 -7.13 -8.06
CA ARG A 104 -1.24 -8.56 -8.25
C ARG A 104 -0.29 -9.31 -7.33
N ALA A 105 -0.82 -10.25 -6.54
CA ALA A 105 -0.02 -11.13 -5.71
C ALA A 105 -0.14 -12.57 -6.24
N HIS A 106 1.00 -13.15 -6.59
CA HIS A 106 1.10 -14.49 -7.15
C HIS A 106 1.49 -15.50 -6.07
N PHE A 107 0.69 -16.52 -5.91
CA PHE A 107 0.95 -17.62 -4.96
C PHE A 107 0.98 -18.96 -5.67
N ASP A 108 1.69 -19.94 -5.09
CA ASP A 108 1.74 -21.30 -5.59
C ASP A 108 1.30 -22.27 -4.50
N ARG A 109 0.15 -22.90 -4.69
CA ARG A 109 -0.42 -23.88 -3.74
C ARG A 109 0.49 -25.08 -3.50
N ARG A 110 1.31 -25.46 -4.48
CA ARG A 110 2.29 -26.55 -4.35
C ARG A 110 3.40 -26.21 -3.36
N MET A 111 3.59 -24.93 -3.05
CA MET A 111 4.59 -24.41 -2.11
C MET A 111 3.96 -23.89 -0.81
N GLY A 112 2.90 -24.52 -0.34
CA GLY A 112 2.23 -24.14 0.90
C GLY A 112 1.35 -22.88 0.80
N GLY A 113 1.09 -22.36 -0.42
CA GLY A 113 0.19 -21.23 -0.64
C GLY A 113 0.78 -19.85 -0.33
N ALA A 114 2.07 -19.73 -0.04
CA ALA A 114 2.72 -18.45 0.20
C ALA A 114 2.78 -17.60 -1.09
N PHE A 115 2.76 -16.28 -0.93
CA PHE A 115 3.05 -15.38 -2.03
C PHE A 115 4.51 -15.51 -2.46
N LYS A 116 4.71 -15.68 -3.76
CA LYS A 116 6.04 -15.70 -4.40
C LYS A 116 6.45 -14.35 -4.90
N GLU A 117 5.49 -13.62 -5.46
CA GLU A 117 5.73 -12.33 -6.09
C GLU A 117 4.51 -11.43 -5.87
N VAL A 118 4.78 -10.15 -5.63
CA VAL A 118 3.79 -9.07 -5.70
C VAL A 118 4.25 -8.07 -6.75
N VAL A 119 3.36 -7.79 -7.70
CA VAL A 119 3.60 -6.84 -8.79
C VAL A 119 2.66 -5.65 -8.63
N TYR A 120 3.23 -4.47 -8.59
CA TYR A 120 2.52 -3.18 -8.61
C TYR A 120 2.72 -2.52 -9.97
N ASP A 121 1.64 -2.19 -10.66
CA ASP A 121 1.64 -1.31 -11.83
C ASP A 121 1.15 0.06 -11.39
N LEU A 122 2.07 0.97 -11.10
CA LEU A 122 1.82 2.33 -10.67
C LEU A 122 1.70 3.24 -11.88
N LYS A 123 0.53 3.83 -12.09
CA LYS A 123 0.24 4.79 -13.17
C LYS A 123 0.10 6.17 -12.57
N LEU A 124 0.85 7.12 -13.11
CA LEU A 124 0.94 8.48 -12.61
C LEU A 124 0.65 9.48 -13.72
N THR A 125 -0.07 10.54 -13.37
CA THR A 125 -0.18 11.77 -14.15
C THR A 125 0.50 12.88 -13.35
N SER A 126 1.56 13.48 -13.91
CA SER A 126 2.37 14.48 -13.21
C SER A 126 3.17 15.31 -14.19
N PRO A 127 3.37 16.63 -13.94
CA PRO A 127 4.34 17.46 -14.66
C PRO A 127 5.79 17.24 -14.22
N ALA A 128 6.03 16.44 -13.14
CA ALA A 128 7.36 16.19 -12.60
C ALA A 128 8.25 15.38 -13.56
N SER A 129 9.56 15.48 -13.40
CA SER A 129 10.52 14.75 -14.17
C SER A 129 10.45 13.23 -13.92
N LYS A 130 10.90 12.45 -14.89
CA LYS A 130 11.05 11.00 -14.73
C LYS A 130 11.94 10.65 -13.54
N GLU A 131 13.02 11.40 -13.38
CA GLU A 131 14.02 11.21 -12.32
C GLU A 131 13.42 11.40 -10.95
N ASP A 132 12.61 12.45 -10.75
CA ASP A 132 11.90 12.72 -9.51
C ASP A 132 10.91 11.61 -9.17
N ILE A 133 10.13 11.16 -10.15
CA ILE A 133 9.15 10.10 -9.97
C ILE A 133 9.81 8.76 -9.61
N VAL A 134 10.90 8.40 -10.28
CA VAL A 134 11.64 7.17 -9.98
C VAL A 134 12.31 7.24 -8.60
N SER A 135 12.85 8.40 -8.22
CA SER A 135 13.42 8.64 -6.89
C SER A 135 12.34 8.49 -5.81
N LEU A 136 11.18 9.14 -5.98
CA LEU A 136 10.04 9.00 -5.05
C LEU A 136 9.59 7.56 -4.89
N ALA A 137 9.48 6.80 -5.99
CA ALA A 137 9.04 5.42 -5.91
C ALA A 137 10.01 4.54 -5.11
N LYS A 138 11.32 4.75 -5.28
CA LYS A 138 12.36 4.04 -4.50
C LYS A 138 12.27 4.37 -3.01
N GLU A 139 12.14 5.64 -2.66
CA GLU A 139 11.99 6.08 -1.28
C GLU A 139 10.71 5.48 -0.66
N ALA A 140 9.59 5.54 -1.37
CA ALA A 140 8.33 4.96 -0.90
C ALA A 140 8.44 3.45 -0.65
N GLU A 141 9.12 2.69 -1.53
CA GLU A 141 9.38 1.27 -1.32
C GLU A 141 10.22 1.00 -0.07
N GLU A 142 11.22 1.84 0.19
CA GLU A 142 12.11 1.71 1.35
C GLU A 142 11.43 2.05 2.68
N MET A 143 10.47 2.97 2.65
CA MET A 143 9.76 3.45 3.83
C MET A 143 8.43 2.76 4.07
N CYS A 144 7.88 2.02 3.10
CA CYS A 144 6.59 1.34 3.22
C CYS A 144 6.69 0.08 4.08
N TYR A 145 6.00 0.06 5.21
CA TYR A 145 6.00 -1.09 6.13
C TYR A 145 5.55 -2.39 5.47
N ALA A 146 4.46 -2.36 4.70
CA ALA A 146 3.93 -3.54 4.03
C ALA A 146 4.92 -4.07 2.98
N HIS A 147 5.48 -3.18 2.15
CA HIS A 147 6.49 -3.54 1.15
C HIS A 147 7.73 -4.16 1.81
N GLN A 148 8.27 -3.52 2.86
CA GLN A 148 9.44 -4.03 3.57
C GLN A 148 9.18 -5.35 4.27
N THR A 149 7.98 -5.54 4.85
CA THR A 149 7.60 -6.79 5.50
C THR A 149 7.57 -7.94 4.51
N LEU A 150 6.90 -7.75 3.35
CA LEU A 150 6.82 -8.77 2.30
C LEU A 150 8.20 -9.09 1.73
N ARG A 151 9.00 -8.07 1.41
CA ARG A 151 10.36 -8.24 0.89
C ARG A 151 11.25 -9.01 1.86
N LYS A 152 11.23 -8.68 3.15
CA LYS A 152 12.02 -9.37 4.19
C LYS A 152 11.53 -10.80 4.43
N ALA A 153 10.27 -11.09 4.14
CA ALA A 153 9.72 -12.46 4.14
C ALA A 153 10.08 -13.28 2.89
N GLY A 154 10.88 -12.72 1.97
CA GLY A 154 11.34 -13.42 0.77
C GLY A 154 10.36 -13.34 -0.42
N VAL A 155 9.33 -12.49 -0.34
CA VAL A 155 8.44 -12.26 -1.47
C VAL A 155 9.13 -11.34 -2.48
N LYS A 156 9.19 -11.76 -3.74
CA LYS A 156 9.71 -10.93 -4.82
C LYS A 156 8.79 -9.74 -5.06
N MET A 157 9.32 -8.54 -4.93
CA MET A 157 8.57 -7.30 -5.12
C MET A 157 8.94 -6.66 -6.44
N THR A 158 7.95 -6.30 -7.24
CA THR A 158 8.14 -5.62 -8.54
C THR A 158 7.21 -4.41 -8.60
N THR A 159 7.75 -3.22 -8.89
CA THR A 159 6.98 -2.01 -9.17
C THR A 159 7.29 -1.53 -10.58
N ASN A 160 6.30 -1.55 -11.46
CA ASN A 160 6.37 -0.94 -12.79
C ASN A 160 5.79 0.46 -12.70
N ILE A 161 6.47 1.46 -13.27
CA ILE A 161 6.08 2.87 -13.18
C ILE A 161 5.76 3.38 -14.58
N LEU A 162 4.53 3.86 -14.76
CA LEU A 162 4.09 4.58 -15.95
C LEU A 162 3.85 6.05 -15.58
N LEU A 163 4.52 6.97 -16.25
CA LEU A 163 4.33 8.41 -16.11
C LEU A 163 3.73 8.96 -17.40
N ASN A 164 2.55 9.59 -17.31
CA ASN A 164 1.83 10.16 -18.46
C ASN A 164 1.68 9.13 -19.61
N GLY A 165 1.35 7.88 -19.26
CA GLY A 165 1.18 6.78 -20.20
C GLY A 165 2.47 6.13 -20.73
N LYS A 166 3.66 6.60 -20.35
CA LYS A 166 4.96 6.06 -20.81
C LYS A 166 5.67 5.30 -19.69
N PRO A 167 6.24 4.11 -19.94
CA PRO A 167 7.08 3.43 -18.97
C PRO A 167 8.32 4.27 -18.64
N VAL A 168 8.58 4.54 -17.38
CA VAL A 168 9.72 5.34 -16.92
C VAL A 168 10.63 4.61 -15.95
N GLY A 169 10.16 3.54 -15.34
CA GLY A 169 10.98 2.77 -14.42
C GLY A 169 10.39 1.40 -14.10
N ARG A 170 11.26 0.53 -13.59
CA ARG A 170 10.93 -0.74 -12.98
C ARG A 170 11.84 -0.93 -11.78
N SER A 171 11.27 -1.12 -10.62
CA SER A 171 11.99 -1.62 -9.44
C SER A 171 11.73 -3.13 -9.32
N GLN A 172 12.78 -3.88 -8.99
CA GLN A 172 12.68 -5.31 -8.72
C GLN A 172 13.63 -5.62 -7.56
N LYS A 173 13.07 -6.08 -6.46
CA LYS A 173 13.81 -6.41 -5.22
C LYS A 173 13.37 -7.77 -4.66
#